data_22bb9c599952381946996948dede33c5
#
_entry.id   22bb9c599952381946996948dede33c5
#
_cell.length_a   1.000
_cell.length_b   1.000
_cell.length_c   1.000
_cell.angle_alpha   90.00
_cell.angle_beta   90.00
_cell.angle_gamma   90.00
#
_symmetry.space_group_name_H-M   'P 1'
#
loop_
_entity.id
_entity.type
_entity.pdbx_description
1 polymer ?
#
loop_
_entity_poly.entity_id
_entity_poly.type
_entity_poly.pdbx_seq_one_letter_code
_entity_poly.pdbx_strand_id
1 'polypeptide(L)'
;MCIRDSTRGVQLSKVLARELERLSGHVIAQGAIDPTFHRDDLERIGTRLPQITTLPNSVEGRQVVLVDDVIFTGRTVRAALEALQSWGRAQRVMLLAMVDRGHRELPIQPDFCGRVVPTRRSETIELRLRDVDGEEGVFLRRITRPS
;
A
#
# COMPACT_ATOMS: atom_id res chain seq x y z
N MET A 1 -4.67 6.14 12.29
CA MET A 1 -4.27 6.87 11.05
C MET A 1 -4.10 5.86 9.93
N CYS A 2 -4.66 6.13 8.77
CA CYS A 2 -4.47 5.31 7.57
C CYS A 2 -3.47 6.01 6.65
N ILE A 3 -2.42 5.30 6.25
CA ILE A 3 -1.35 5.79 5.38
C ILE A 3 -1.19 4.80 4.23
N ARG A 4 -0.87 5.29 3.07
CA ARG A 4 -0.81 4.54 1.80
C ARG A 4 0.46 4.83 1.02
N ASP A 5 0.80 3.93 0.13
CA ASP A 5 2.01 4.00 -0.69
C ASP A 5 1.76 3.95 -2.21
N SER A 6 0.51 3.80 -2.65
CA SER A 6 0.16 3.70 -4.08
C SER A 6 -1.09 4.53 -4.43
N THR A 7 -1.27 4.85 -5.72
CA THR A 7 -2.44 5.61 -6.20
C THR A 7 -3.77 4.92 -5.90
N ARG A 8 -3.81 3.57 -5.99
CA ARG A 8 -5.00 2.78 -5.65
C ARG A 8 -5.15 2.56 -4.15
N GLY A 9 -4.05 2.46 -3.40
CA GLY A 9 -4.03 2.51 -1.95
C GLY A 9 -4.71 3.77 -1.40
N VAL A 10 -4.67 4.88 -2.17
CA VAL A 10 -5.41 6.13 -1.89
C VAL A 10 -6.89 5.90 -1.70
N GLN A 11 -7.53 5.28 -2.67
CA GLN A 11 -8.97 5.08 -2.63
C GLN A 11 -9.35 4.04 -1.59
N LEU A 12 -8.56 2.96 -1.50
CA LEU A 12 -8.74 1.94 -0.46
C LEU A 12 -8.66 2.54 0.95
N SER A 13 -7.67 3.40 1.21
CA SER A 13 -7.53 4.04 2.51
C SER A 13 -8.70 4.96 2.86
N LYS A 14 -9.26 5.65 1.86
CA LYS A 14 -10.46 6.50 2.04
C LYS A 14 -11.68 5.66 2.40
N VAL A 15 -11.89 4.56 1.69
CA VAL A 15 -13.00 3.63 1.98
C VAL A 15 -12.84 3.04 3.38
N LEU A 16 -11.63 2.56 3.70
CA LEU A 16 -11.33 2.00 5.02
C LEU A 16 -11.52 3.03 6.13
N ALA A 17 -11.00 4.24 5.97
CA ALA A 17 -11.15 5.30 6.96
C ALA A 17 -12.62 5.64 7.21
N ARG A 18 -13.42 5.78 6.14
CA ARG A 18 -14.86 6.05 6.24
C ARG A 18 -15.59 4.95 7.01
N GLU A 19 -15.29 3.67 6.74
CA GLU A 19 -15.90 2.55 7.46
C GLU A 19 -15.45 2.49 8.92
N LEU A 20 -14.18 2.75 9.20
CA LEU A 20 -13.68 2.83 10.56
C LEU A 20 -14.31 4.00 11.35
N GLU A 21 -14.49 5.16 10.72
CA GLU A 21 -15.18 6.30 11.29
C GLU A 21 -16.65 5.96 11.61
N ARG A 22 -17.33 5.30 10.68
CA ARG A 22 -18.73 4.86 10.87
C ARG A 22 -18.87 3.89 12.03
N LEU A 23 -17.93 2.96 12.20
CA LEU A 23 -17.98 1.94 13.24
C LEU A 23 -17.50 2.43 14.60
N SER A 24 -16.49 3.31 14.63
CA SER A 24 -15.86 3.78 15.87
C SER A 24 -16.42 5.09 16.41
N GLY A 25 -17.09 5.87 15.56
CA GLY A 25 -17.51 7.24 15.88
C GLY A 25 -16.39 8.25 16.00
N HIS A 26 -15.15 7.89 15.61
CA HIS A 26 -13.98 8.74 15.69
C HIS A 26 -13.44 9.10 14.31
N VAL A 27 -12.99 10.34 14.15
CA VAL A 27 -12.34 10.78 12.90
C VAL A 27 -11.01 10.06 12.72
N ILE A 28 -10.80 9.47 11.54
CA ILE A 28 -9.59 8.75 11.18
C ILE A 28 -8.70 9.64 10.31
N ALA A 29 -7.57 10.06 10.87
CA ALA A 29 -6.58 10.83 10.11
C ALA A 29 -6.02 9.98 8.95
N GLN A 30 -5.88 10.60 7.79
CA GLN A 30 -5.39 9.95 6.56
C GLN A 30 -4.15 10.66 6.05
N GLY A 31 -3.27 9.92 5.39
CA GLY A 31 -2.07 10.45 4.78
C GLY A 31 -1.59 9.62 3.61
N ALA A 32 -0.64 10.15 2.87
CA ALA A 32 0.03 9.46 1.77
C ALA A 32 1.54 9.52 1.96
N ILE A 33 2.20 8.41 1.72
CA ILE A 33 3.66 8.32 1.65
C ILE A 33 4.05 7.91 0.25
N ASP A 34 5.06 8.56 -0.31
CA ASP A 34 5.73 8.09 -1.51
C ASP A 34 7.02 7.36 -1.11
N PRO A 35 7.06 6.05 -1.24
CA PRO A 35 8.23 5.26 -0.89
C PRO A 35 9.34 5.31 -1.95
N THR A 36 9.18 6.04 -3.05
CA THR A 36 10.05 5.98 -4.23
C THR A 36 11.52 6.20 -3.86
N PHE A 37 11.84 7.19 -3.04
CA PHE A 37 13.23 7.47 -2.63
C PHE A 37 13.85 6.45 -1.67
N HIS A 38 13.04 5.61 -1.05
CA HIS A 38 13.48 4.60 -0.08
C HIS A 38 13.51 3.18 -0.68
N ARG A 39 13.21 3.05 -1.97
CA ARG A 39 13.25 1.76 -2.66
C ARG A 39 14.67 1.41 -3.09
N ASP A 40 15.05 0.18 -2.85
CA ASP A 40 16.35 -0.38 -3.25
C ASP A 40 16.37 -0.98 -4.67
N ASP A 41 15.22 -0.97 -5.35
CA ASP A 41 15.03 -1.50 -6.71
C ASP A 41 14.70 -0.41 -7.76
N LEU A 42 15.09 0.84 -7.50
CA LEU A 42 14.82 2.01 -8.38
C LEU A 42 15.24 1.80 -9.81
N GLU A 43 16.38 1.14 -10.05
CA GLU A 43 16.88 0.86 -11.40
C GLU A 43 15.95 -0.04 -12.22
N ARG A 44 15.09 -0.83 -11.55
CA ARG A 44 14.14 -1.76 -12.18
C ARG A 44 12.77 -1.17 -12.45
N ILE A 45 12.44 -0.05 -11.79
CA ILE A 45 11.11 0.54 -11.83
C ILE A 45 10.98 1.60 -12.92
N GLY A 46 12.11 2.09 -13.45
CA GLY A 46 12.16 3.21 -14.40
C GLY A 46 11.91 4.56 -13.72
N THR A 47 11.90 5.61 -14.51
CA THR A 47 11.67 6.99 -14.04
C THR A 47 10.21 7.21 -13.62
N ARG A 48 9.88 6.84 -12.42
CA ARG A 48 8.62 7.25 -11.79
C ARG A 48 8.85 8.58 -11.09
N LEU A 49 8.13 9.60 -11.46
CA LEU A 49 8.20 10.88 -10.75
C LEU A 49 7.71 10.68 -9.31
N PRO A 50 8.47 11.12 -8.30
CA PRO A 50 8.05 11.05 -6.91
C PRO A 50 6.74 11.78 -6.71
N GLN A 51 5.84 11.17 -5.97
CA GLN A 51 4.60 11.84 -5.53
C GLN A 51 4.86 12.56 -4.21
N ILE A 52 4.09 13.60 -3.94
CA ILE A 52 4.24 14.37 -2.70
C ILE A 52 3.76 13.51 -1.53
N THR A 53 4.65 13.31 -0.54
CA THR A 53 4.25 12.77 0.75
C THR A 53 3.41 13.80 1.49
N THR A 54 2.18 13.43 1.83
CA THR A 54 1.26 14.30 2.57
C THR A 54 0.79 13.57 3.81
N LEU A 55 1.29 13.99 4.97
CA LEU A 55 0.81 13.54 6.27
C LEU A 55 0.24 14.75 7.02
N PRO A 56 -0.94 14.63 7.64
CA PRO A 56 -1.59 15.77 8.30
C PRO A 56 -0.81 16.28 9.50
N ASN A 57 -0.05 15.40 10.19
CA ASN A 57 0.76 15.71 11.37
C ASN A 57 1.80 14.60 11.60
N SER A 58 2.57 14.72 12.68
CA SER A 58 3.45 13.68 13.19
C SER A 58 2.69 12.35 13.44
N VAL A 59 3.36 11.24 13.22
CA VAL A 59 2.87 9.89 13.59
C VAL A 59 3.28 9.47 15.01
N GLU A 60 3.96 10.36 15.74
CA GLU A 60 4.47 10.08 17.07
C GLU A 60 3.40 9.55 18.01
N GLY A 61 3.66 8.38 18.62
CA GLY A 61 2.75 7.71 19.56
C GLY A 61 1.42 7.21 18.96
N ARG A 62 1.23 7.28 17.64
CA ARG A 62 -0.03 6.90 17.00
C ARG A 62 -0.01 5.45 16.53
N GLN A 63 -1.18 4.83 16.48
CA GLN A 63 -1.37 3.59 15.74
C GLN A 63 -1.60 3.92 14.26
N VAL A 64 -0.82 3.30 13.40
CA VAL A 64 -0.82 3.53 11.95
C VAL A 64 -1.23 2.26 11.24
N VAL A 65 -2.10 2.37 10.25
CA VAL A 65 -2.40 1.30 9.29
C VAL A 65 -1.84 1.74 7.95
N LEU A 66 -0.82 1.02 7.47
CA LEU A 66 -0.36 1.12 6.09
C LEU A 66 -1.31 0.33 5.20
N VAL A 67 -1.78 0.94 4.12
CA VAL A 67 -2.73 0.33 3.18
C VAL A 67 -2.06 0.17 1.83
N ASP A 68 -1.99 -1.06 1.35
CA ASP A 68 -1.48 -1.42 0.03
C ASP A 68 -2.56 -2.16 -0.78
N ASP A 69 -2.57 -2.00 -2.08
CA ASP A 69 -3.47 -2.74 -2.95
C ASP A 69 -3.00 -4.19 -3.13
N VAL A 70 -1.75 -4.41 -3.55
CA VAL A 70 -1.20 -5.73 -3.82
C VAL A 70 0.19 -5.87 -3.20
N ILE A 71 0.33 -6.75 -2.23
CA ILE A 71 1.64 -7.07 -1.68
C ILE A 71 2.32 -8.20 -2.49
N PHE A 72 3.57 -7.99 -2.82
CA PHE A 72 4.41 -8.90 -3.60
C PHE A 72 5.69 -9.25 -2.85
N THR A 73 6.82 -8.63 -3.16
CA THR A 73 8.12 -8.94 -2.53
C THR A 73 8.25 -8.40 -1.11
N GLY A 74 7.47 -7.40 -0.74
CA GLY A 74 7.56 -6.65 0.51
C GLY A 74 8.46 -5.41 0.44
N ARG A 75 9.12 -5.15 -0.70
CA ARG A 75 10.07 -4.03 -0.84
C ARG A 75 9.41 -2.67 -0.78
N THR A 76 8.21 -2.54 -1.35
CA THR A 76 7.43 -1.30 -1.26
C THR A 76 7.04 -1.00 0.18
N VAL A 77 6.59 -2.02 0.91
CA VAL A 77 6.23 -1.87 2.33
C VAL A 77 7.44 -1.50 3.17
N ARG A 78 8.60 -2.13 2.94
CA ARG A 78 9.84 -1.77 3.63
C ARG A 78 10.19 -0.29 3.42
N ALA A 79 10.13 0.16 2.16
CA ALA A 79 10.42 1.56 1.82
C ALA A 79 9.40 2.52 2.47
N ALA A 80 8.12 2.15 2.54
CA ALA A 80 7.09 2.93 3.22
C ALA A 80 7.35 3.01 4.74
N LEU A 81 7.77 1.92 5.37
CA LEU A 81 8.15 1.91 6.79
C LEU A 81 9.34 2.83 7.07
N GLU A 82 10.34 2.83 6.18
CA GLU A 82 11.51 3.71 6.30
C GLU A 82 11.11 5.18 6.13
N ALA A 83 10.30 5.50 5.12
CA ALA A 83 9.79 6.86 4.91
C ALA A 83 8.95 7.36 6.10
N LEU A 84 8.18 6.47 6.73
CA LEU A 84 7.34 6.80 7.88
C LEU A 84 8.17 7.27 9.10
N GLN A 85 9.38 6.75 9.28
CA GLN A 85 10.26 7.10 10.41
C GLN A 85 10.62 8.60 10.44
N SER A 86 10.65 9.24 9.27
CA SER A 86 10.91 10.69 9.17
C SER A 86 9.80 11.55 9.79
N TRP A 87 8.64 10.98 10.08
CA TRP A 87 7.46 11.67 10.63
C TRP A 87 7.21 11.40 12.11
N GLY A 88 8.11 10.67 12.75
CA GLY A 88 8.03 10.34 14.16
C GLY A 88 7.95 8.85 14.42
N ARG A 89 7.97 8.46 15.69
CA ARG A 89 7.89 7.07 16.12
C ARG A 89 6.44 6.68 16.36
N ALA A 90 5.85 5.93 15.44
CA ALA A 90 4.54 5.33 15.66
C ALA A 90 4.56 4.35 16.83
N GLN A 91 3.51 4.32 17.63
CA GLN A 91 3.33 3.34 18.70
C GLN A 91 3.23 1.92 18.13
N ARG A 92 2.52 1.79 17.01
CA ARG A 92 2.32 0.53 16.28
C ARG A 92 2.07 0.82 14.82
N VAL A 93 2.63 0.00 13.94
CA VAL A 93 2.31 0.00 12.52
C VAL A 93 1.72 -1.35 12.15
N MET A 94 0.58 -1.34 11.51
CA MET A 94 -0.10 -2.52 10.98
C MET A 94 -0.18 -2.40 9.47
N LEU A 95 -0.10 -3.52 8.77
CA LEU A 95 -0.20 -3.59 7.32
C LEU A 95 -1.52 -4.22 6.90
N LEU A 96 -2.26 -3.52 6.04
CA LEU A 96 -3.42 -4.04 5.34
C LEU A 96 -3.10 -4.13 3.86
N ALA A 97 -3.22 -5.32 3.28
CA ALA A 97 -3.14 -5.55 1.85
C ALA A 97 -4.49 -6.06 1.33
N MET A 98 -4.96 -5.51 0.21
CA MET A 98 -6.17 -6.03 -0.41
C MET A 98 -5.93 -7.41 -1.01
N VAL A 99 -4.79 -7.61 -1.66
CA VAL A 99 -4.39 -8.89 -2.23
C VAL A 99 -2.95 -9.21 -1.87
N ASP A 100 -2.73 -10.44 -1.44
CA ASP A 100 -1.40 -11.03 -1.28
C ASP A 100 -1.15 -12.02 -2.41
N ARG A 101 -0.19 -11.71 -3.28
CA ARG A 101 0.15 -12.56 -4.42
C ARG A 101 1.35 -13.50 -4.17
N GLY A 102 1.93 -13.47 -2.99
CA GLY A 102 3.11 -14.25 -2.63
C GLY A 102 4.42 -13.64 -3.14
N HIS A 103 5.45 -14.48 -3.24
CA HIS A 103 6.80 -14.14 -3.74
C HIS A 103 7.58 -13.18 -2.83
N ARG A 104 7.39 -13.27 -1.51
CA ARG A 104 8.17 -12.45 -0.56
C ARG A 104 9.67 -12.61 -0.77
N GLU A 105 10.38 -11.50 -0.69
CA GLU A 105 11.84 -11.44 -0.62
C GLU A 105 12.31 -10.87 0.73
N LEU A 106 11.40 -10.31 1.51
CA LEU A 106 11.61 -9.76 2.85
C LEU A 106 10.61 -10.40 3.83
N PRO A 107 10.94 -10.49 5.14
CA PRO A 107 10.08 -11.09 6.16
C PRO A 107 8.95 -10.14 6.58
N ILE A 108 8.12 -9.74 5.61
CA ILE A 108 6.99 -8.82 5.78
C ILE A 108 5.71 -9.57 5.42
N GLN A 109 4.76 -9.56 6.36
CA GLN A 109 3.43 -10.14 6.18
C GLN A 109 2.36 -9.13 6.56
N PRO A 110 1.23 -9.06 5.85
CA PRO A 110 0.13 -8.20 6.23
C PRO A 110 -0.54 -8.72 7.52
N ASP A 111 -0.91 -7.79 8.41
CA ASP A 111 -1.77 -8.09 9.56
C ASP A 111 -3.20 -8.37 9.10
N PHE A 112 -3.64 -7.69 8.04
CA PHE A 112 -4.94 -7.86 7.43
C PHE A 112 -4.79 -8.07 5.93
N CYS A 113 -5.39 -9.13 5.41
CA CYS A 113 -5.37 -9.45 3.99
C CYS A 113 -6.78 -9.73 3.48
N GLY A 114 -7.19 -9.02 2.45
CA GLY A 114 -8.49 -9.24 1.83
C GLY A 114 -8.56 -10.60 1.12
N ARG A 115 -7.54 -10.92 0.34
CA ARG A 115 -7.45 -12.21 -0.36
C ARG A 115 -6.01 -12.62 -0.65
N VAL A 116 -5.73 -13.90 -0.46
CA VAL A 116 -4.48 -14.52 -0.94
C VAL A 116 -4.72 -15.13 -2.30
N VAL A 117 -3.93 -14.68 -3.30
CA VAL A 117 -4.02 -15.17 -4.69
C VAL A 117 -2.62 -15.58 -5.13
N PRO A 118 -2.24 -16.86 -4.98
CA PRO A 118 -0.95 -17.34 -5.46
C PRO A 118 -0.79 -17.11 -6.96
N THR A 119 0.34 -16.54 -7.36
CA THR A 119 0.64 -16.22 -8.75
C THR A 119 1.97 -16.81 -9.17
N ARG A 120 2.22 -16.87 -10.49
CA ARG A 120 3.56 -17.09 -11.03
C ARG A 120 4.31 -15.76 -11.07
N ARG A 121 5.65 -15.78 -11.10
CA ARG A 121 6.45 -14.56 -11.26
C ARG A 121 6.19 -13.82 -12.58
N SER A 122 5.74 -14.54 -13.60
CA SER A 122 5.32 -14.01 -14.91
C SER A 122 3.88 -13.47 -14.92
N GLU A 123 3.21 -13.48 -13.81
CA GLU A 123 1.85 -12.97 -13.66
C GLU A 123 1.86 -11.76 -12.74
N THR A 124 0.87 -10.90 -12.88
CA THR A 124 0.64 -9.76 -12.00
C THR A 124 -0.84 -9.67 -11.63
N ILE A 125 -1.11 -9.06 -10.49
CA ILE A 125 -2.46 -8.73 -10.05
C ILE A 125 -2.69 -7.25 -10.30
N GLU A 126 -3.82 -6.93 -10.91
CA GLU A 126 -4.32 -5.58 -11.06
C GLU A 126 -5.63 -5.45 -10.29
N LEU A 127 -5.64 -4.57 -9.30
CA LEU A 127 -6.86 -4.18 -8.61
C LEU A 127 -7.48 -3.01 -9.36
N ARG A 128 -8.77 -3.10 -9.69
CA ARG A 128 -9.56 -2.01 -10.26
C ARG A 128 -10.63 -1.57 -9.28
N LEU A 129 -10.82 -0.28 -9.19
CA LEU A 129 -11.80 0.37 -8.33
C LEU A 129 -12.73 1.19 -9.19
N ARG A 130 -14.04 1.04 -8.97
CA ARG A 130 -15.08 1.68 -9.80
C ARG A 130 -14.88 3.18 -9.97
N ASP A 131 -14.52 3.88 -8.90
CA ASP A 131 -14.35 5.34 -8.90
C ASP A 131 -13.12 5.83 -9.69
N VAL A 132 -12.19 4.93 -10.01
CA VAL A 132 -10.93 5.26 -10.71
C VAL A 132 -10.90 4.63 -12.11
N ASP A 133 -11.32 3.37 -12.21
CA ASP A 133 -11.13 2.53 -13.40
C ASP A 133 -12.45 2.30 -14.17
N GLY A 134 -13.59 2.76 -13.63
CA GLY A 134 -14.92 2.54 -14.20
C GLY A 134 -15.47 1.13 -14.00
N GLU A 135 -14.64 0.21 -13.52
CA GLU A 135 -15.02 -1.17 -13.16
C GLU A 135 -14.36 -1.56 -11.84
N GLU A 136 -14.90 -2.58 -11.21
CA GLU A 136 -14.40 -3.07 -9.93
C GLU A 136 -14.03 -4.54 -10.03
N GLY A 137 -12.84 -4.91 -9.53
CA GLY A 137 -12.41 -6.29 -9.50
C GLY A 137 -10.92 -6.49 -9.30
N VAL A 138 -10.56 -7.75 -9.18
CA VAL A 138 -9.17 -8.21 -9.10
C VAL A 138 -8.88 -9.06 -10.34
N PHE A 139 -7.93 -8.62 -11.13
CA PHE A 139 -7.60 -9.23 -12.43
C PHE A 139 -6.20 -9.84 -12.38
N LEU A 140 -6.11 -11.10 -12.80
CA LEU A 140 -4.83 -11.76 -13.04
C LEU A 140 -4.39 -11.49 -14.48
N ARG A 141 -3.19 -10.96 -14.66
CA ARG A 141 -2.59 -10.72 -15.98
C ARG A 141 -1.26 -11.43 -16.13
N ARG A 142 -0.97 -11.90 -17.33
CA ARG A 142 0.36 -12.37 -17.70
C ARG A 142 1.22 -11.21 -18.14
N ILE A 143 2.46 -11.16 -17.66
CA ILE A 143 3.46 -10.21 -18.14
C ILE A 143 4.02 -10.75 -19.43
N THR A 144 3.53 -10.28 -20.56
CA THR A 144 4.15 -10.51 -21.87
C THR A 144 5.42 -9.67 -21.93
N ARG A 145 6.59 -10.30 -21.90
CA ARG A 145 7.82 -9.60 -22.27
C ARG A 145 7.72 -9.24 -23.76
N PRO A 146 7.96 -8.01 -24.16
CA PRO A 146 8.16 -7.72 -25.57
C PRO A 146 9.34 -8.55 -26.07
N SER A 147 9.11 -9.28 -27.13
CA SER A 147 10.11 -10.09 -27.84
C SER A 147 11.18 -9.19 -28.48
#